data_210d10a5c36600a034f20203d90da740
#
_entry.id   210d10a5c36600a034f20203d90da740
#
_cell.length_a   1.000
_cell.length_b   1.000
_cell.length_c   1.000
_cell.angle_alpha   90.00
_cell.angle_beta   90.00
_cell.angle_gamma   90.00
#
_symmetry.space_group_name_H-M   'P 1'
#
loop_
_entity.id
_entity.type
_entity.pdbx_description
1 polymer ?
#
loop_
_entity_poly.entity_id
_entity_poly.type
_entity_poly.pdbx_seq_one_letter_code
_entity_poly.pdbx_strand_id
1 'polypeptide(L)'
;MSAAVLKPHSYQAGVAASGERSEALGVIVLRAGLGLIFLWFGAIKFTGIGAVPLMVNSPLLSWLPASLGLAGASHFLGVFELATGVLLWAGFAKPILSAIGGAMAAFTLLLTVSLMFSTPGVAEPLAGGFPALSAIPGQFLLKDVGLLGIAIFIAGESLWRARSVSPATLTTGHPPTTVRFEAGARIMAIGTTGMRYGLALIFLWFGAMKFTSYEATGIAPFIANSPLVGWWHSTLGIQGASTMLGVFEIATAVLLAICPVAPRACVVGAAMAVLTFLITLSFLFSTPGVTAPMGFPVLSDVGEFLLKDVGLLGISIALLHGSLGGR
;
A
#
# COMPACT_ATOMS: atom_id res chain seq x y z
N MET A 1 41.73 37.56 17.18
CA MET A 1 40.58 36.63 17.33
C MET A 1 39.99 36.44 15.93
N SER A 2 40.31 35.30 15.30
CA SER A 2 39.88 34.99 13.92
C SER A 2 38.58 34.24 13.94
N ALA A 3 37.50 34.82 13.43
CA ALA A 3 36.21 34.16 13.26
C ALA A 3 36.32 33.20 12.08
N ALA A 4 36.22 31.92 12.35
CA ALA A 4 36.13 30.87 11.32
C ALA A 4 34.81 31.01 10.59
N VAL A 5 34.85 31.57 9.37
CA VAL A 5 33.72 31.58 8.43
C VAL A 5 33.52 30.15 7.92
N LEU A 6 32.53 29.48 8.42
CA LEU A 6 32.10 28.17 7.92
C LEU A 6 31.72 28.33 6.43
N LYS A 7 32.40 27.57 5.56
CA LYS A 7 32.18 27.60 4.11
C LYS A 7 30.76 27.12 3.78
N PRO A 8 29.95 27.87 3.00
CA PRO A 8 28.58 27.52 2.68
C PRO A 8 28.43 26.21 1.88
N HIS A 9 29.48 25.72 1.24
CA HIS A 9 29.49 24.49 0.45
C HIS A 9 29.27 23.19 1.28
N SER A 10 29.72 23.15 2.52
CA SER A 10 29.58 21.95 3.36
C SER A 10 28.13 21.74 3.88
N TYR A 11 27.41 22.84 4.11
CA TYR A 11 26.02 22.80 4.54
C TYR A 11 25.08 22.36 3.41
N GLN A 12 25.28 22.90 2.19
CA GLN A 12 24.49 22.49 1.01
C GLN A 12 24.73 21.04 0.60
N ALA A 13 25.97 20.54 0.69
CA ALA A 13 26.29 19.14 0.43
C ALA A 13 25.64 18.20 1.47
N GLY A 14 25.59 18.61 2.74
CA GLY A 14 24.93 17.85 3.81
C GLY A 14 23.42 17.76 3.64
N VAL A 15 22.76 18.86 3.22
CA VAL A 15 21.32 18.91 2.96
C VAL A 15 20.96 18.10 1.72
N ALA A 16 21.75 18.17 0.64
CA ALA A 16 21.56 17.36 -0.55
C ALA A 16 21.72 15.86 -0.26
N ALA A 17 22.77 15.48 0.46
CA ALA A 17 23.02 14.09 0.86
C ALA A 17 21.95 13.51 1.81
N SER A 18 21.35 14.34 2.67
CA SER A 18 20.23 13.93 3.53
C SER A 18 18.94 13.77 2.74
N GLY A 19 18.69 14.63 1.74
CA GLY A 19 17.55 14.51 0.83
C GLY A 19 17.61 13.23 -0.03
N GLU A 20 18.77 12.96 -0.63
CA GLU A 20 18.98 11.73 -1.43
C GLU A 20 18.83 10.46 -0.59
N ARG A 21 19.31 10.43 0.65
CA ARG A 21 19.14 9.28 1.58
C ARG A 21 17.69 9.11 1.99
N SER A 22 16.95 10.18 2.17
CA SER A 22 15.55 10.19 2.55
C SER A 22 14.67 9.62 1.42
N GLU A 23 14.88 10.07 0.18
CA GLU A 23 14.18 9.53 -0.98
C GLU A 23 14.49 8.04 -1.19
N ALA A 24 15.74 7.63 -1.00
CA ALA A 24 16.14 6.23 -1.09
C ALA A 24 15.41 5.36 -0.06
N LEU A 25 15.23 5.82 1.19
CA LEU A 25 14.52 5.06 2.23
C LEU A 25 13.05 4.86 1.87
N GLY A 26 12.36 5.89 1.38
CA GLY A 26 10.96 5.77 0.93
C GLY A 26 10.79 4.70 -0.15
N VAL A 27 11.65 4.71 -1.17
CA VAL A 27 11.64 3.70 -2.24
C VAL A 27 11.91 2.29 -1.71
N ILE A 28 12.86 2.15 -0.79
CA ILE A 28 13.20 0.86 -0.17
C ILE A 28 11.97 0.28 0.55
N VAL A 29 11.32 1.08 1.39
CA VAL A 29 10.15 0.63 2.18
C VAL A 29 8.98 0.27 1.27
N LEU A 30 8.68 1.07 0.25
CA LEU A 30 7.63 0.78 -0.72
C LEU A 30 7.89 -0.54 -1.47
N ARG A 31 9.11 -0.74 -1.96
CA ARG A 31 9.50 -1.95 -2.70
C ARG A 31 9.51 -3.18 -1.81
N ALA A 32 10.07 -3.08 -0.61
CA ALA A 32 10.10 -4.17 0.35
C ALA A 32 8.68 -4.58 0.78
N GLY A 33 7.83 -3.61 1.11
CA GLY A 33 6.46 -3.85 1.56
C GLY A 33 5.59 -4.47 0.47
N LEU A 34 5.60 -3.92 -0.75
CA LEU A 34 4.82 -4.48 -1.86
C LEU A 34 5.32 -5.89 -2.22
N GLY A 35 6.64 -6.08 -2.29
CA GLY A 35 7.24 -7.40 -2.55
C GLY A 35 6.86 -8.43 -1.49
N LEU A 36 6.85 -8.06 -0.20
CA LEU A 36 6.42 -8.93 0.89
C LEU A 36 4.95 -9.35 0.73
N ILE A 37 4.05 -8.42 0.40
CA ILE A 37 2.64 -8.71 0.18
C ILE A 37 2.48 -9.73 -0.95
N PHE A 38 3.13 -9.52 -2.10
CA PHE A 38 3.04 -10.45 -3.24
C PHE A 38 3.63 -11.82 -2.93
N LEU A 39 4.76 -11.89 -2.23
CA LEU A 39 5.35 -13.17 -1.82
C LEU A 39 4.44 -13.93 -0.85
N TRP A 40 3.85 -13.23 0.10
CA TRP A 40 2.99 -13.86 1.09
C TRP A 40 1.69 -14.36 0.47
N PHE A 41 1.00 -13.51 -0.28
CA PHE A 41 -0.25 -13.87 -0.95
C PHE A 41 -0.05 -14.98 -1.98
N GLY A 42 1.06 -14.91 -2.73
CA GLY A 42 1.41 -15.98 -3.66
C GLY A 42 1.65 -17.33 -2.96
N ALA A 43 2.34 -17.33 -1.82
CA ALA A 43 2.60 -18.54 -1.05
C ALA A 43 1.32 -19.16 -0.45
N ILE A 44 0.40 -18.35 0.09
CA ILE A 44 -0.86 -18.81 0.67
C ILE A 44 -1.72 -19.53 -0.38
N LYS A 45 -1.67 -19.15 -1.64
CA LYS A 45 -2.46 -19.79 -2.71
C LYS A 45 -2.17 -21.28 -2.92
N PHE A 46 -1.06 -21.79 -2.40
CA PHE A 46 -0.74 -23.23 -2.41
C PHE A 46 -1.32 -23.98 -1.22
N THR A 47 -1.91 -23.30 -0.24
CA THR A 47 -2.53 -23.92 0.93
C THR A 47 -4.03 -24.23 0.74
N GLY A 48 -4.60 -23.90 -0.42
CA GLY A 48 -6.05 -24.01 -0.68
C GLY A 48 -6.88 -22.85 -0.11
N ILE A 49 -6.21 -21.86 0.50
CA ILE A 49 -6.81 -20.62 1.00
C ILE A 49 -6.54 -19.52 -0.01
N GLY A 50 -7.42 -18.56 -0.12
CA GLY A 50 -7.20 -17.37 -0.92
C GLY A 50 -8.41 -16.90 -1.72
N ALA A 51 -8.26 -15.73 -2.34
CA ALA A 51 -9.33 -14.94 -2.96
C ALA A 51 -9.81 -15.47 -4.35
N VAL A 52 -9.43 -16.68 -4.76
CA VAL A 52 -9.85 -17.23 -6.07
C VAL A 52 -11.37 -17.28 -6.26
N PRO A 53 -12.20 -17.57 -5.23
CA PRO A 53 -13.65 -17.49 -5.37
C PRO A 53 -14.19 -16.12 -5.81
N LEU A 54 -13.48 -15.03 -5.52
CA LEU A 54 -13.86 -13.68 -5.95
C LEU A 54 -13.82 -13.52 -7.48
N MET A 55 -13.03 -14.34 -8.17
CA MET A 55 -12.85 -14.26 -9.62
C MET A 55 -13.97 -14.92 -10.42
N VAL A 56 -14.73 -15.81 -9.81
CA VAL A 56 -15.78 -16.59 -10.50
C VAL A 56 -16.83 -15.66 -11.14
N ASN A 57 -17.13 -14.55 -10.48
CA ASN A 57 -18.12 -13.57 -10.97
C ASN A 57 -17.46 -12.42 -11.79
N SER A 58 -16.15 -12.45 -11.99
CA SER A 58 -15.45 -11.40 -12.72
C SER A 58 -15.56 -11.61 -14.24
N PRO A 59 -16.03 -10.64 -15.02
CA PRO A 59 -16.04 -10.74 -16.47
C PRO A 59 -14.63 -10.84 -17.08
N LEU A 60 -13.60 -10.37 -16.35
CA LEU A 60 -12.21 -10.40 -16.80
C LEU A 60 -11.46 -11.67 -16.39
N LEU A 61 -11.86 -12.32 -15.30
CA LEU A 61 -11.08 -13.39 -14.65
C LEU A 61 -11.80 -14.73 -14.57
N SER A 62 -13.14 -14.79 -14.79
CA SER A 62 -13.94 -16.03 -14.65
C SER A 62 -13.50 -17.17 -15.57
N TRP A 63 -12.86 -16.84 -16.70
CA TRP A 63 -12.29 -17.83 -17.62
C TRP A 63 -11.16 -18.65 -16.96
N LEU A 64 -10.44 -18.07 -16.00
CA LEU A 64 -9.30 -18.74 -15.37
C LEU A 64 -9.75 -19.94 -14.52
N PRO A 65 -10.64 -19.79 -13.52
CA PRO A 65 -11.17 -20.93 -12.78
C PRO A 65 -12.05 -21.85 -13.65
N ALA A 66 -12.69 -21.33 -14.70
CA ALA A 66 -13.45 -22.15 -15.64
C ALA A 66 -12.56 -23.11 -16.46
N SER A 67 -11.35 -22.66 -16.81
CA SER A 67 -10.39 -23.43 -17.60
C SER A 67 -9.51 -24.38 -16.77
N LEU A 68 -9.05 -23.92 -15.58
CA LEU A 68 -8.07 -24.64 -14.76
C LEU A 68 -8.66 -25.27 -13.49
N GLY A 69 -9.95 -25.05 -13.22
CA GLY A 69 -10.55 -25.31 -11.92
C GLY A 69 -10.04 -24.32 -10.84
N LEU A 70 -10.69 -24.34 -9.66
CA LEU A 70 -10.32 -23.43 -8.58
C LEU A 70 -8.88 -23.64 -8.09
N ALA A 71 -8.46 -24.88 -7.92
CA ALA A 71 -7.10 -25.20 -7.47
C ALA A 71 -6.05 -24.82 -8.51
N GLY A 72 -6.27 -25.11 -9.80
CA GLY A 72 -5.35 -24.75 -10.87
C GLY A 72 -5.23 -23.23 -11.03
N ALA A 73 -6.34 -22.50 -10.96
CA ALA A 73 -6.35 -21.04 -10.98
C ALA A 73 -5.58 -20.46 -9.78
N SER A 74 -5.76 -21.03 -8.58
CA SER A 74 -5.04 -20.62 -7.37
C SER A 74 -3.52 -20.80 -7.55
N HIS A 75 -3.08 -21.98 -7.99
CA HIS A 75 -1.66 -22.25 -8.22
C HIS A 75 -1.06 -21.34 -9.29
N PHE A 76 -1.78 -21.12 -10.39
CA PHE A 76 -1.34 -20.20 -11.46
C PHE A 76 -1.09 -18.79 -10.91
N LEU A 77 -2.06 -18.25 -10.17
CA LEU A 77 -1.94 -16.95 -9.55
C LEU A 77 -0.84 -16.91 -8.49
N GLY A 78 -0.73 -17.99 -7.70
CA GLY A 78 0.34 -18.13 -6.71
C GLY A 78 1.73 -18.02 -7.33
N VAL A 79 1.98 -18.73 -8.44
CA VAL A 79 3.23 -18.64 -9.19
C VAL A 79 3.45 -17.23 -9.72
N PHE A 80 2.41 -16.61 -10.29
CA PHE A 80 2.49 -15.26 -10.86
C PHE A 80 2.80 -14.22 -9.78
N GLU A 81 2.16 -14.31 -8.61
CA GLU A 81 2.39 -13.41 -7.48
C GLU A 81 3.77 -13.60 -6.85
N LEU A 82 4.22 -14.86 -6.66
CA LEU A 82 5.58 -15.15 -6.20
C LEU A 82 6.63 -14.59 -7.15
N ALA A 83 6.45 -14.79 -8.46
CA ALA A 83 7.35 -14.22 -9.47
C ALA A 83 7.38 -12.69 -9.38
N THR A 84 6.21 -12.05 -9.22
CA THR A 84 6.09 -10.60 -9.04
C THR A 84 6.87 -10.13 -7.81
N GLY A 85 6.69 -10.77 -6.66
CA GLY A 85 7.39 -10.42 -5.43
C GLY A 85 8.90 -10.60 -5.53
N VAL A 86 9.36 -11.70 -6.12
CA VAL A 86 10.79 -11.96 -6.38
C VAL A 86 11.37 -10.89 -7.30
N LEU A 87 10.69 -10.53 -8.39
CA LEU A 87 11.14 -9.50 -9.32
C LEU A 87 11.21 -8.12 -8.66
N LEU A 88 10.24 -7.78 -7.80
CA LEU A 88 10.27 -6.54 -7.01
C LEU A 88 11.52 -6.48 -6.13
N TRP A 89 11.85 -7.54 -5.41
CA TRP A 89 13.03 -7.60 -4.53
C TRP A 89 14.34 -7.72 -5.30
N ALA A 90 14.36 -8.44 -6.43
CA ALA A 90 15.53 -8.49 -7.32
C ALA A 90 15.91 -7.10 -7.86
N GLY A 91 14.99 -6.16 -7.87
CA GLY A 91 15.22 -4.76 -8.23
C GLY A 91 16.16 -4.01 -7.30
N PHE A 92 16.43 -4.50 -6.09
CA PHE A 92 17.50 -3.95 -5.24
C PHE A 92 18.88 -4.10 -5.89
N ALA A 93 19.10 -5.19 -6.64
CA ALA A 93 20.34 -5.46 -7.38
C ALA A 93 20.25 -4.95 -8.84
N LYS A 94 19.13 -5.16 -9.52
CA LYS A 94 18.94 -4.82 -10.94
C LYS A 94 17.61 -4.10 -11.14
N PRO A 95 17.59 -2.75 -11.29
CA PRO A 95 16.35 -1.96 -11.38
C PRO A 95 15.37 -2.43 -12.44
N ILE A 96 15.85 -2.91 -13.60
CA ILE A 96 14.97 -3.39 -14.67
C ILE A 96 14.05 -4.55 -14.23
N LEU A 97 14.51 -5.42 -13.33
CA LEU A 97 13.70 -6.52 -12.79
C LEU A 97 12.54 -5.97 -11.96
N SER A 98 12.79 -4.95 -11.15
CA SER A 98 11.73 -4.30 -10.38
C SER A 98 10.78 -3.49 -11.25
N ALA A 99 11.23 -2.98 -12.39
CA ALA A 99 10.33 -2.35 -13.35
C ALA A 99 9.31 -3.36 -13.93
N ILE A 100 9.77 -4.56 -14.25
CA ILE A 100 8.92 -5.68 -14.69
C ILE A 100 7.99 -6.10 -13.54
N GLY A 101 8.54 -6.34 -12.34
CA GLY A 101 7.75 -6.70 -11.16
C GLY A 101 6.69 -5.66 -10.80
N GLY A 102 7.03 -4.37 -10.90
CA GLY A 102 6.08 -3.27 -10.70
C GLY A 102 4.95 -3.24 -11.74
N ALA A 103 5.27 -3.51 -13.00
CA ALA A 103 4.26 -3.61 -14.06
C ALA A 103 3.33 -4.83 -13.84
N MET A 104 3.88 -5.99 -13.45
CA MET A 104 3.10 -7.18 -13.12
C MET A 104 2.21 -6.92 -11.89
N ALA A 105 2.74 -6.28 -10.85
CA ALA A 105 1.98 -5.89 -9.67
C ALA A 105 0.84 -4.92 -10.03
N ALA A 106 1.12 -3.89 -10.85
CA ALA A 106 0.10 -2.94 -11.30
C ALA A 106 -1.01 -3.64 -12.09
N PHE A 107 -0.66 -4.57 -12.97
CA PHE A 107 -1.63 -5.38 -13.71
C PHE A 107 -2.52 -6.21 -12.77
N THR A 108 -1.93 -6.94 -11.82
CA THR A 108 -2.69 -7.72 -10.82
C THR A 108 -3.63 -6.82 -10.01
N LEU A 109 -3.10 -5.69 -9.49
CA LEU A 109 -3.89 -4.78 -8.65
C LEU A 109 -5.00 -4.07 -9.42
N LEU A 110 -4.82 -3.77 -10.71
CA LEU A 110 -5.90 -3.31 -11.57
C LEU A 110 -7.01 -4.35 -11.70
N LEU A 111 -6.64 -5.62 -11.89
CA LEU A 111 -7.60 -6.71 -11.95
C LEU A 111 -8.34 -6.88 -10.62
N THR A 112 -7.63 -6.85 -9.48
CA THR A 112 -8.28 -6.98 -8.16
C THR A 112 -9.17 -5.79 -7.83
N VAL A 113 -8.77 -4.57 -8.17
CA VAL A 113 -9.64 -3.39 -8.04
C VAL A 113 -10.91 -3.54 -8.90
N SER A 114 -10.83 -4.15 -10.09
CA SER A 114 -12.01 -4.40 -10.92
C SER A 114 -13.03 -5.34 -10.27
N LEU A 115 -12.57 -6.22 -9.35
CA LEU A 115 -13.46 -7.12 -8.60
C LEU A 115 -14.42 -6.37 -7.69
N MET A 116 -14.11 -5.13 -7.28
CA MET A 116 -15.05 -4.29 -6.51
C MET A 116 -16.39 -4.09 -7.23
N PHE A 117 -16.41 -4.16 -8.55
CA PHE A 117 -17.60 -3.90 -9.37
C PHE A 117 -18.34 -5.17 -9.80
N SER A 118 -17.74 -6.33 -9.59
CA SER A 118 -18.29 -7.61 -10.08
C SER A 118 -18.50 -8.67 -9.00
N THR A 119 -17.85 -8.51 -7.83
CA THR A 119 -17.94 -9.52 -6.76
C THR A 119 -19.17 -9.28 -5.89
N PRO A 120 -20.04 -10.31 -5.71
CA PRO A 120 -21.13 -10.23 -4.76
C PRO A 120 -20.62 -9.99 -3.32
N GLY A 121 -21.38 -9.23 -2.53
CA GLY A 121 -21.05 -8.96 -1.13
C GLY A 121 -20.03 -7.85 -0.91
N VAL A 122 -19.61 -7.11 -1.94
CA VAL A 122 -18.77 -5.91 -1.79
C VAL A 122 -19.49 -4.81 -1.03
N ALA A 123 -20.78 -4.57 -1.35
CA ALA A 123 -21.61 -3.65 -0.58
C ALA A 123 -22.14 -4.34 0.69
N GLU A 124 -22.19 -3.57 1.80
CA GLU A 124 -22.65 -4.07 3.11
C GLU A 124 -24.12 -3.76 3.35
N PRO A 125 -25.05 -4.73 3.25
CA PRO A 125 -26.47 -4.46 3.41
C PRO A 125 -26.85 -3.99 4.82
N LEU A 126 -26.16 -4.47 5.85
CA LEU A 126 -26.41 -4.10 7.25
C LEU A 126 -26.03 -2.64 7.55
N ALA A 127 -25.22 -2.04 6.69
CA ALA A 127 -24.86 -0.62 6.76
C ALA A 127 -25.56 0.24 5.68
N GLY A 128 -26.63 -0.28 5.06
CA GLY A 128 -27.44 0.42 4.06
C GLY A 128 -27.07 0.17 2.60
N GLY A 129 -26.18 -0.76 2.32
CA GLY A 129 -25.69 -1.02 0.96
C GLY A 129 -24.69 0.02 0.49
N PHE A 130 -24.34 -0.01 -0.82
CA PHE A 130 -23.38 0.96 -1.38
C PHE A 130 -23.79 2.41 -1.08
N PRO A 131 -22.89 3.28 -0.60
CA PRO A 131 -21.42 3.16 -0.58
C PRO A 131 -20.80 2.45 0.63
N ALA A 132 -21.59 1.86 1.53
CA ALA A 132 -21.04 1.07 2.61
C ALA A 132 -20.43 -0.24 2.07
N LEU A 133 -19.20 -0.53 2.47
CA LEU A 133 -18.44 -1.70 2.05
C LEU A 133 -18.36 -2.74 3.15
N SER A 134 -18.53 -4.00 2.78
CA SER A 134 -18.22 -5.12 3.67
C SER A 134 -16.73 -5.13 4.05
N ALA A 135 -16.39 -5.71 5.19
CA ALA A 135 -14.98 -5.87 5.57
C ALA A 135 -14.23 -6.70 4.51
N ILE A 136 -14.81 -7.84 4.13
CA ILE A 136 -14.32 -8.74 3.08
C ILE A 136 -15.53 -9.15 2.23
N PRO A 137 -15.50 -8.91 0.91
CA PRO A 137 -14.36 -8.43 0.11
C PRO A 137 -14.23 -6.90 -0.05
N GLY A 138 -15.21 -6.10 0.34
CA GLY A 138 -15.29 -4.68 -0.02
C GLY A 138 -14.07 -3.84 0.40
N GLN A 139 -13.84 -3.69 1.71
CA GLN A 139 -12.71 -2.92 2.25
C GLN A 139 -11.35 -3.58 1.92
N PHE A 140 -11.31 -4.91 1.84
CA PHE A 140 -10.13 -5.66 1.43
C PHE A 140 -9.66 -5.25 0.02
N LEU A 141 -10.59 -5.15 -0.94
CA LEU A 141 -10.31 -4.74 -2.32
C LEU A 141 -10.01 -3.24 -2.42
N LEU A 142 -10.63 -2.40 -1.58
CA LEU A 142 -10.37 -0.96 -1.58
C LEU A 142 -8.90 -0.63 -1.26
N LYS A 143 -8.25 -1.40 -0.39
CA LYS A 143 -6.82 -1.23 -0.08
C LYS A 143 -5.93 -1.37 -1.31
N ASP A 144 -6.34 -2.14 -2.32
CA ASP A 144 -5.58 -2.35 -3.55
C ASP A 144 -5.41 -1.07 -4.38
N VAL A 145 -6.28 -0.07 -4.19
CA VAL A 145 -6.13 1.25 -4.84
C VAL A 145 -4.84 1.94 -4.39
N GLY A 146 -4.52 1.88 -3.09
CA GLY A 146 -3.26 2.41 -2.57
C GLY A 146 -2.05 1.61 -3.05
N LEU A 147 -2.14 0.28 -3.00
CA LEU A 147 -1.07 -0.63 -3.46
C LEU A 147 -0.79 -0.48 -4.96
N LEU A 148 -1.82 -0.23 -5.77
CA LEU A 148 -1.68 0.08 -7.20
C LEU A 148 -0.82 1.33 -7.41
N GLY A 149 -1.01 2.36 -6.61
CA GLY A 149 -0.16 3.55 -6.62
C GLY A 149 1.32 3.22 -6.38
N ILE A 150 1.62 2.31 -5.42
CA ILE A 150 2.99 1.83 -5.17
C ILE A 150 3.54 1.10 -6.38
N ALA A 151 2.77 0.19 -6.98
CA ALA A 151 3.20 -0.63 -8.11
C ALA A 151 3.58 0.25 -9.32
N ILE A 152 2.73 1.25 -9.65
CA ILE A 152 2.99 2.22 -10.71
C ILE A 152 4.23 3.06 -10.39
N PHE A 153 4.37 3.54 -9.15
CA PHE A 153 5.53 4.31 -8.72
C PHE A 153 6.82 3.52 -8.89
N ILE A 154 6.87 2.27 -8.39
CA ILE A 154 8.05 1.40 -8.48
C ILE A 154 8.40 1.10 -9.94
N ALA A 155 7.41 0.83 -10.79
CA ALA A 155 7.65 0.62 -12.21
C ALA A 155 8.33 1.84 -12.85
N GLY A 156 7.83 3.05 -12.59
CA GLY A 156 8.39 4.31 -13.10
C GLY A 156 9.79 4.61 -12.57
N GLU A 157 9.99 4.50 -11.26
CA GLU A 157 11.27 4.74 -10.58
C GLU A 157 12.35 3.77 -11.09
N SER A 158 11.98 2.49 -11.18
CA SER A 158 12.93 1.46 -11.63
C SER A 158 13.27 1.58 -13.10
N LEU A 159 12.33 1.99 -13.95
CA LEU A 159 12.62 2.35 -15.34
C LEU A 159 13.55 3.55 -15.45
N TRP A 160 13.34 4.56 -14.63
CA TRP A 160 14.20 5.74 -14.60
C TRP A 160 15.63 5.37 -14.17
N ARG A 161 15.78 4.61 -13.08
CA ARG A 161 17.10 4.15 -12.59
C ARG A 161 17.84 3.21 -13.54
N ALA A 162 17.14 2.25 -14.15
CA ALA A 162 17.75 1.28 -15.06
C ALA A 162 18.47 1.95 -16.25
N ARG A 163 18.07 3.16 -16.61
CA ARG A 163 18.62 3.93 -17.72
C ARG A 163 19.74 4.88 -17.29
N SER A 164 19.69 5.36 -16.06
CA SER A 164 20.76 6.20 -15.50
C SER A 164 22.09 5.44 -15.36
N VAL A 165 22.04 4.10 -15.30
CA VAL A 165 23.20 3.21 -15.07
C VAL A 165 23.71 2.56 -16.36
N SER A 166 23.15 2.81 -17.54
CA SER A 166 23.56 2.13 -18.77
C SER A 166 24.93 2.63 -19.27
N PRO A 167 25.96 1.75 -19.37
CA PRO A 167 27.31 2.14 -19.85
C PRO A 167 27.34 2.68 -21.29
N ALA A 168 26.31 2.41 -22.09
CA ALA A 168 26.21 2.86 -23.48
C ALA A 168 26.19 4.39 -23.63
N THR A 169 25.83 5.13 -22.59
CA THR A 169 25.85 6.59 -22.56
C THR A 169 27.28 7.18 -22.48
N LEU A 170 28.26 6.41 -22.04
CA LEU A 170 29.64 6.85 -21.90
C LEU A 170 30.47 6.71 -23.20
N THR A 171 30.01 5.89 -24.15
CA THR A 171 30.79 5.56 -25.37
C THR A 171 30.30 6.23 -26.64
N THR A 172 29.08 6.72 -26.71
CA THR A 172 28.50 7.22 -27.98
C THR A 172 28.34 8.75 -28.07
N GLY A 173 28.64 9.50 -27.02
CA GLY A 173 28.54 10.97 -27.04
C GLY A 173 27.15 11.54 -27.36
N HIS A 174 26.15 10.69 -27.53
CA HIS A 174 24.78 11.10 -27.76
C HIS A 174 24.06 11.20 -26.41
N PRO A 175 23.35 12.33 -26.12
CA PRO A 175 22.54 12.45 -24.93
C PRO A 175 21.53 11.32 -24.93
N PRO A 176 21.27 10.69 -23.76
CA PRO A 176 20.23 9.65 -23.64
C PRO A 176 18.92 10.23 -24.18
N THR A 177 18.23 9.47 -25.02
CA THR A 177 16.99 9.91 -25.67
C THR A 177 16.04 10.45 -24.61
N THR A 178 15.85 11.77 -24.59
CA THR A 178 15.04 12.55 -23.63
C THR A 178 13.64 11.97 -23.42
N VAL A 179 13.03 11.43 -24.48
CA VAL A 179 11.69 10.83 -24.49
C VAL A 179 11.53 9.68 -23.47
N ARG A 180 12.57 8.91 -23.23
CA ARG A 180 12.47 7.73 -22.32
C ARG A 180 12.73 8.10 -20.86
N PHE A 181 13.50 9.13 -20.58
CA PHE A 181 13.66 9.69 -19.25
C PHE A 181 12.35 10.33 -18.76
N GLU A 182 11.65 11.04 -19.64
CA GLU A 182 10.36 11.64 -19.38
C GLU A 182 9.28 10.59 -19.06
N ALA A 183 9.28 9.43 -19.76
CA ALA A 183 8.28 8.37 -19.50
C ALA A 183 8.40 7.80 -18.08
N GLY A 184 9.60 7.48 -17.61
CA GLY A 184 9.82 6.99 -16.24
C GLY A 184 9.37 8.01 -15.19
N ALA A 185 9.74 9.29 -15.38
CA ALA A 185 9.36 10.38 -14.49
C ALA A 185 7.83 10.61 -14.47
N ARG A 186 7.16 10.53 -15.63
CA ARG A 186 5.70 10.64 -15.71
C ARG A 186 4.99 9.50 -15.00
N ILE A 187 5.43 8.24 -15.20
CA ILE A 187 4.87 7.06 -14.53
C ILE A 187 5.07 7.19 -13.02
N MET A 188 6.24 7.62 -12.56
CA MET A 188 6.52 7.86 -11.15
C MET A 188 5.61 8.94 -10.56
N ALA A 189 5.37 10.04 -11.27
CA ALA A 189 4.46 11.11 -10.84
C ALA A 189 2.99 10.61 -10.73
N ILE A 190 2.53 9.79 -11.67
CA ILE A 190 1.23 9.14 -11.62
C ILE A 190 1.13 8.24 -10.38
N GLY A 191 2.15 7.40 -10.14
CA GLY A 191 2.21 6.53 -8.98
C GLY A 191 2.19 7.31 -7.66
N THR A 192 2.96 8.40 -7.55
CA THR A 192 2.98 9.28 -6.37
C THR A 192 1.60 9.90 -6.11
N THR A 193 0.94 10.35 -7.16
CA THR A 193 -0.43 10.89 -7.09
C THR A 193 -1.41 9.80 -6.66
N GLY A 194 -1.31 8.61 -7.27
CA GLY A 194 -2.11 7.43 -6.94
C GLY A 194 -1.94 6.99 -5.48
N MET A 195 -0.71 6.93 -4.96
CA MET A 195 -0.44 6.63 -3.55
C MET A 195 -1.13 7.62 -2.62
N ARG A 196 -0.96 8.93 -2.87
CA ARG A 196 -1.54 9.98 -2.02
C ARG A 196 -3.06 9.93 -1.98
N TYR A 197 -3.70 9.98 -3.15
CA TYR A 197 -5.15 10.04 -3.22
C TYR A 197 -5.80 8.67 -2.98
N GLY A 198 -5.13 7.58 -3.31
CA GLY A 198 -5.56 6.23 -2.92
C GLY A 198 -5.58 6.06 -1.42
N LEU A 199 -4.52 6.52 -0.72
CA LEU A 199 -4.47 6.50 0.73
C LEU A 199 -5.54 7.42 1.36
N ALA A 200 -5.71 8.64 0.83
CA ALA A 200 -6.76 9.56 1.28
C ALA A 200 -8.16 8.95 1.08
N LEU A 201 -8.41 8.28 -0.04
CA LEU A 201 -9.67 7.59 -0.32
C LEU A 201 -9.94 6.46 0.68
N ILE A 202 -8.92 5.64 0.98
CA ILE A 202 -9.03 4.55 1.96
C ILE A 202 -9.40 5.13 3.34
N PHE A 203 -8.69 6.14 3.81
CA PHE A 203 -8.99 6.79 5.09
C PHE A 203 -10.36 7.45 5.13
N LEU A 204 -10.78 8.11 4.04
CA LEU A 204 -12.10 8.72 3.96
C LEU A 204 -13.20 7.65 4.04
N TRP A 205 -13.04 6.58 3.29
CA TRP A 205 -14.05 5.52 3.23
C TRP A 205 -14.16 4.76 4.54
N PHE A 206 -13.02 4.31 5.07
CA PHE A 206 -12.97 3.59 6.34
C PHE A 206 -13.46 4.48 7.48
N GLY A 207 -13.02 5.75 7.51
CA GLY A 207 -13.48 6.72 8.50
C GLY A 207 -14.98 6.94 8.45
N ALA A 208 -15.58 7.05 7.27
CA ALA A 208 -17.02 7.17 7.11
C ALA A 208 -17.77 5.92 7.60
N MET A 209 -17.24 4.72 7.35
CA MET A 209 -17.83 3.47 7.82
C MET A 209 -17.86 3.36 9.35
N LYS A 210 -16.90 3.97 10.06
CA LYS A 210 -16.79 3.93 11.53
C LYS A 210 -17.99 4.51 12.27
N PHE A 211 -18.86 5.28 11.59
CA PHE A 211 -20.11 5.80 12.16
C PHE A 211 -21.25 4.79 12.12
N THR A 212 -21.07 3.66 11.43
CA THR A 212 -22.07 2.59 11.38
C THR A 212 -21.87 1.60 12.54
N SER A 213 -22.96 0.99 13.02
CA SER A 213 -22.90 -0.07 14.04
C SER A 213 -22.25 -1.33 13.50
N TYR A 214 -22.38 -1.60 12.20
CA TYR A 214 -21.71 -2.71 11.52
C TYR A 214 -20.19 -2.62 11.72
N GLU A 215 -19.61 -1.50 11.33
CA GLU A 215 -18.17 -1.31 11.43
C GLU A 215 -17.68 -1.25 12.88
N ALA A 216 -18.43 -0.56 13.76
CA ALA A 216 -18.10 -0.51 15.18
C ALA A 216 -18.01 -1.92 15.82
N THR A 217 -18.96 -2.80 15.48
CA THR A 217 -18.95 -4.20 15.91
C THR A 217 -17.80 -4.99 15.27
N GLY A 218 -17.55 -4.77 13.98
CA GLY A 218 -16.49 -5.43 13.22
C GLY A 218 -15.08 -5.13 13.74
N ILE A 219 -14.80 -3.89 14.17
CA ILE A 219 -13.49 -3.52 14.71
C ILE A 219 -13.34 -3.80 16.21
N ALA A 220 -14.43 -4.09 16.92
CA ALA A 220 -14.40 -4.30 18.37
C ALA A 220 -13.39 -5.37 18.82
N PRO A 221 -13.25 -6.55 18.16
CA PRO A 221 -12.25 -7.54 18.53
C PRO A 221 -10.81 -7.04 18.43
N PHE A 222 -10.50 -6.21 17.43
CA PHE A 222 -9.16 -5.65 17.25
C PHE A 222 -8.80 -4.69 18.38
N ILE A 223 -9.72 -3.79 18.73
CA ILE A 223 -9.53 -2.85 19.82
C ILE A 223 -9.43 -3.58 21.15
N ALA A 224 -10.37 -4.51 21.46
CA ALA A 224 -10.44 -5.22 22.73
C ALA A 224 -9.17 -6.03 23.02
N ASN A 225 -8.54 -6.61 22.00
CA ASN A 225 -7.33 -7.42 22.15
C ASN A 225 -6.03 -6.61 22.00
N SER A 226 -6.12 -5.30 21.74
CA SER A 226 -4.94 -4.46 21.56
C SER A 226 -4.37 -3.94 22.89
N PRO A 227 -3.09 -4.15 23.16
CA PRO A 227 -2.45 -3.56 24.34
C PRO A 227 -2.31 -2.04 24.23
N LEU A 228 -2.40 -1.48 23.02
CA LEU A 228 -2.22 -0.05 22.77
C LEU A 228 -3.51 0.74 22.93
N VAL A 229 -4.63 0.21 22.46
CA VAL A 229 -5.92 0.94 22.36
C VAL A 229 -7.08 0.22 23.06
N GLY A 230 -6.85 -0.92 23.73
CA GLY A 230 -7.91 -1.70 24.38
C GLY A 230 -8.71 -0.92 25.44
N TRP A 231 -8.08 0.03 26.10
CA TRP A 231 -8.71 0.92 27.08
C TRP A 231 -9.79 1.85 26.50
N TRP A 232 -9.82 2.03 25.17
CA TRP A 232 -10.86 2.86 24.53
C TRP A 232 -12.26 2.31 24.75
N HIS A 233 -12.44 0.98 24.74
CA HIS A 233 -13.73 0.36 24.95
C HIS A 233 -14.28 0.59 26.36
N SER A 234 -13.42 0.60 27.37
CA SER A 234 -13.83 0.85 28.75
C SER A 234 -14.22 2.30 29.01
N THR A 235 -13.65 3.24 28.25
CA THR A 235 -13.88 4.69 28.42
C THR A 235 -14.96 5.24 27.51
N LEU A 236 -15.03 4.77 26.26
CA LEU A 236 -15.89 5.33 25.19
C LEU A 236 -17.01 4.40 24.75
N GLY A 237 -16.98 3.13 25.17
CA GLY A 237 -17.81 2.07 24.60
C GLY A 237 -17.42 1.73 23.15
N ILE A 238 -18.07 0.71 22.61
CA ILE A 238 -17.74 0.19 21.25
C ILE A 238 -18.00 1.26 20.19
N GLN A 239 -19.20 1.85 20.18
CA GLN A 239 -19.58 2.85 19.17
C GLN A 239 -18.79 4.16 19.33
N GLY A 240 -18.55 4.58 20.57
CA GLY A 240 -17.77 5.80 20.84
C GLY A 240 -16.32 5.69 20.38
N ALA A 241 -15.67 4.54 20.64
CA ALA A 241 -14.31 4.26 20.14
C ALA A 241 -14.25 4.23 18.61
N SER A 242 -15.23 3.60 17.96
CA SER A 242 -15.34 3.58 16.50
C SER A 242 -15.54 4.98 15.92
N THR A 243 -16.47 5.76 16.48
CA THR A 243 -16.74 7.15 16.03
C THR A 243 -15.49 8.03 16.17
N MET A 244 -14.76 7.92 17.28
CA MET A 244 -13.50 8.66 17.48
C MET A 244 -12.45 8.31 16.41
N LEU A 245 -12.29 7.02 16.11
CA LEU A 245 -11.46 6.56 15.01
C LEU A 245 -11.90 7.14 13.67
N GLY A 246 -13.21 7.14 13.40
CA GLY A 246 -13.77 7.69 12.17
C GLY A 246 -13.42 9.16 11.96
N VAL A 247 -13.55 9.97 13.02
CA VAL A 247 -13.15 11.38 12.98
C VAL A 247 -11.65 11.53 12.69
N PHE A 248 -10.81 10.71 13.34
CA PHE A 248 -9.36 10.73 13.14
C PHE A 248 -8.98 10.32 11.71
N GLU A 249 -9.62 9.28 11.16
CA GLU A 249 -9.38 8.80 9.80
C GLU A 249 -9.83 9.81 8.75
N ILE A 250 -11.01 10.43 8.90
CA ILE A 250 -11.47 11.49 7.99
C ILE A 250 -10.55 12.72 8.05
N ALA A 251 -10.10 13.12 9.23
CA ALA A 251 -9.13 14.20 9.36
C ALA A 251 -7.82 13.86 8.65
N THR A 252 -7.33 12.61 8.78
CA THR A 252 -6.15 12.11 8.05
C THR A 252 -6.36 12.19 6.54
N ALA A 253 -7.52 11.75 6.04
CA ALA A 253 -7.86 11.79 4.63
C ALA A 253 -7.83 13.23 4.07
N VAL A 254 -8.44 14.18 4.77
CA VAL A 254 -8.47 15.59 4.38
C VAL A 254 -7.05 16.17 4.35
N LEU A 255 -6.25 15.93 5.40
CA LEU A 255 -4.86 16.41 5.47
C LEU A 255 -3.99 15.87 4.35
N LEU A 256 -4.17 14.59 3.97
CA LEU A 256 -3.46 13.99 2.83
C LEU A 256 -3.94 14.54 1.49
N ALA A 257 -5.24 14.80 1.33
CA ALA A 257 -5.80 15.33 0.09
C ALA A 257 -5.31 16.74 -0.22
N ILE A 258 -5.14 17.60 0.80
CA ILE A 258 -4.69 18.98 0.63
C ILE A 258 -3.16 19.15 0.57
N CYS A 259 -2.38 18.06 0.62
CA CYS A 259 -0.91 18.09 0.54
C CYS A 259 -0.34 19.04 -0.54
N PRO A 260 -0.86 19.06 -1.79
CA PRO A 260 -0.28 19.89 -2.84
C PRO A 260 -0.32 21.40 -2.56
N VAL A 261 -1.32 21.84 -1.79
CA VAL A 261 -1.52 23.27 -1.46
C VAL A 261 -1.11 23.61 -0.03
N ALA A 262 -0.95 22.61 0.83
CA ALA A 262 -0.60 22.78 2.23
C ALA A 262 0.44 21.72 2.69
N PRO A 263 1.74 21.91 2.38
CA PRO A 263 2.79 20.92 2.69
C PRO A 263 2.91 20.58 4.18
N ARG A 264 2.60 21.52 5.08
CA ARG A 264 2.59 21.27 6.53
C ARG A 264 1.46 20.31 6.93
N ALA A 265 0.30 20.44 6.31
CA ALA A 265 -0.82 19.51 6.52
C ALA A 265 -0.44 18.08 6.08
N CYS A 266 0.34 17.96 5.00
CA CYS A 266 0.86 16.68 4.54
C CYS A 266 1.70 15.96 5.60
N VAL A 267 2.60 16.68 6.28
CA VAL A 267 3.41 16.11 7.36
C VAL A 267 2.53 15.55 8.48
N VAL A 268 1.52 16.32 8.90
CA VAL A 268 0.60 15.89 9.96
C VAL A 268 -0.23 14.69 9.50
N GLY A 269 -0.85 14.77 8.32
CA GLY A 269 -1.67 13.68 7.79
C GLY A 269 -0.86 12.39 7.57
N ALA A 270 0.36 12.49 7.04
CA ALA A 270 1.23 11.33 6.85
C ALA A 270 1.70 10.73 8.19
N ALA A 271 2.00 11.55 9.21
CA ALA A 271 2.33 11.09 10.55
C ALA A 271 1.14 10.38 11.22
N MET A 272 -0.08 10.93 11.08
CA MET A 272 -1.29 10.28 11.56
C MET A 272 -1.52 8.93 10.86
N ALA A 273 -1.31 8.85 9.56
CA ALA A 273 -1.40 7.61 8.80
C ALA A 273 -0.35 6.57 9.24
N VAL A 274 0.90 6.98 9.47
CA VAL A 274 1.96 6.11 10.03
C VAL A 274 1.51 5.53 11.36
N LEU A 275 1.00 6.39 12.27
CA LEU A 275 0.52 5.95 13.59
C LEU A 275 -0.62 4.93 13.44
N THR A 276 -1.60 5.18 12.58
CA THR A 276 -2.70 4.26 12.33
C THR A 276 -2.20 2.90 11.88
N PHE A 277 -1.35 2.84 10.85
CA PHE A 277 -0.89 1.56 10.32
C PHE A 277 0.07 0.83 11.25
N LEU A 278 0.82 1.51 12.12
CA LEU A 278 1.57 0.85 13.17
C LEU A 278 0.65 0.18 14.19
N ILE A 279 -0.46 0.85 14.55
CA ILE A 279 -1.47 0.27 15.45
C ILE A 279 -2.18 -0.91 14.77
N THR A 280 -2.65 -0.76 13.53
CA THR A 280 -3.38 -1.84 12.85
C THR A 280 -2.49 -3.05 12.55
N LEU A 281 -1.21 -2.85 12.23
CA LEU A 281 -0.26 -3.95 12.08
C LEU A 281 0.04 -4.66 13.41
N SER A 282 -0.07 -3.97 14.56
CA SER A 282 0.05 -4.64 15.85
C SER A 282 -1.05 -5.67 16.10
N PHE A 283 -2.21 -5.52 15.46
CA PHE A 283 -3.32 -6.47 15.55
C PHE A 283 -2.99 -7.85 14.97
N LEU A 284 -2.02 -7.94 14.05
CA LEU A 284 -1.50 -9.23 13.58
C LEU A 284 -0.98 -10.13 14.71
N PHE A 285 -0.55 -9.54 15.81
CA PHE A 285 0.05 -10.24 16.96
C PHE A 285 -0.88 -10.34 18.16
N SER A 286 -1.91 -9.52 18.21
CA SER A 286 -2.79 -9.42 19.39
C SER A 286 -4.21 -9.94 19.17
N THR A 287 -4.69 -9.99 17.91
CA THR A 287 -6.08 -10.35 17.64
C THR A 287 -6.23 -11.84 17.33
N PRO A 288 -7.11 -12.56 18.03
CA PRO A 288 -7.43 -13.95 17.69
C PRO A 288 -8.02 -14.10 16.28
N GLY A 289 -7.74 -15.21 15.62
CA GLY A 289 -8.29 -15.52 14.29
C GLY A 289 -7.56 -14.86 13.10
N VAL A 290 -6.43 -14.20 13.34
CA VAL A 290 -5.57 -13.62 12.29
C VAL A 290 -4.85 -14.70 11.47
N THR A 291 -4.57 -15.84 12.08
CA THR A 291 -3.99 -17.00 11.39
C THR A 291 -5.06 -18.00 10.98
N ALA A 292 -4.84 -18.69 9.86
CA ALA A 292 -5.65 -19.83 9.46
C ALA A 292 -5.52 -20.99 10.46
N PRO A 293 -6.37 -22.01 10.40
CA PRO A 293 -6.31 -23.17 11.31
C PRO A 293 -4.96 -23.89 11.33
N MET A 294 -4.19 -23.79 10.25
CA MET A 294 -2.83 -24.33 10.14
C MET A 294 -1.77 -23.52 10.94
N GLY A 295 -2.16 -22.38 11.47
CA GLY A 295 -1.27 -21.48 12.21
C GLY A 295 -0.30 -20.69 11.31
N PHE A 296 0.51 -19.82 11.96
CA PHE A 296 1.52 -19.03 11.28
C PHE A 296 2.53 -19.94 10.52
N PRO A 297 2.93 -19.60 9.29
CA PRO A 297 2.77 -18.30 8.61
C PRO A 297 1.50 -18.17 7.74
N VAL A 298 0.54 -19.10 7.81
CA VAL A 298 -0.66 -19.04 6.99
C VAL A 298 -1.68 -18.12 7.66
N LEU A 299 -1.95 -17.00 7.00
CA LEU A 299 -2.92 -16.01 7.47
C LEU A 299 -4.34 -16.40 7.06
N SER A 300 -5.31 -16.01 7.88
CA SER A 300 -6.71 -15.98 7.51
C SER A 300 -7.03 -14.77 6.62
N ASP A 301 -8.25 -14.67 6.12
CA ASP A 301 -8.70 -13.47 5.38
C ASP A 301 -8.51 -12.18 6.20
N VAL A 302 -8.71 -12.26 7.52
CA VAL A 302 -8.46 -11.14 8.46
C VAL A 302 -6.98 -10.79 8.51
N GLY A 303 -6.12 -11.80 8.57
CA GLY A 303 -4.67 -11.61 8.55
C GLY A 303 -4.17 -11.04 7.22
N GLU A 304 -4.70 -11.52 6.10
CA GLU A 304 -4.40 -10.98 4.77
C GLU A 304 -4.86 -9.51 4.64
N PHE A 305 -6.02 -9.18 5.19
CA PHE A 305 -6.52 -7.81 5.25
C PHE A 305 -5.55 -6.87 5.99
N LEU A 306 -5.05 -7.31 7.17
CA LEU A 306 -4.08 -6.56 7.95
C LEU A 306 -2.69 -6.50 7.28
N LEU A 307 -2.27 -7.55 6.59
CA LEU A 307 -0.96 -7.59 5.91
C LEU A 307 -0.84 -6.51 4.83
N LYS A 308 -1.93 -6.14 4.16
CA LYS A 308 -1.94 -5.03 3.19
C LYS A 308 -1.53 -3.69 3.81
N ASP A 309 -1.70 -3.53 5.13
CA ASP A 309 -1.29 -2.30 5.83
C ASP A 309 0.23 -2.09 5.83
N VAL A 310 1.04 -3.13 5.58
CA VAL A 310 2.49 -2.96 5.35
C VAL A 310 2.76 -2.04 4.14
N GLY A 311 2.01 -2.23 3.06
CA GLY A 311 2.12 -1.36 1.88
C GLY A 311 1.62 0.06 2.16
N LEU A 312 0.49 0.18 2.85
CA LEU A 312 -0.12 1.48 3.22
C LEU A 312 0.76 2.25 4.21
N LEU A 313 1.41 1.56 5.15
CA LEU A 313 2.46 2.13 6.00
C LEU A 313 3.63 2.64 5.16
N GLY A 314 4.06 1.88 4.16
CA GLY A 314 5.09 2.29 3.20
C GLY A 314 4.75 3.59 2.49
N ILE A 315 3.51 3.74 2.00
CA ILE A 315 3.02 5.00 1.41
C ILE A 315 3.11 6.14 2.42
N SER A 316 2.64 5.91 3.64
CA SER A 316 2.59 6.93 4.70
C SER A 316 4.00 7.43 5.05
N ILE A 317 4.98 6.52 5.17
CA ILE A 317 6.39 6.85 5.40
C ILE A 317 6.97 7.61 4.20
N ALA A 318 6.71 7.19 2.97
CA ALA A 318 7.21 7.86 1.77
C ALA A 318 6.66 9.29 1.65
N LEU A 319 5.37 9.50 1.92
CA LEU A 319 4.74 10.83 1.92
C LEU A 319 5.28 11.71 3.05
N LEU A 320 5.49 11.15 4.26
CA LEU A 320 6.06 11.87 5.38
C LEU A 320 7.49 12.35 5.05
N HIS A 321 8.32 11.45 4.55
CA HIS A 321 9.70 11.76 4.16
C HIS A 321 9.77 12.82 3.05
N GLY A 322 8.99 12.65 1.98
CA GLY A 322 8.94 13.62 0.88
C GLY A 322 8.49 15.01 1.34
N SER A 323 7.58 15.07 2.32
CA SER A 323 7.09 16.34 2.88
C SER A 323 8.09 17.02 3.83
N LEU A 324 9.00 16.27 4.45
CA LEU A 324 10.07 16.80 5.32
C LEU A 324 11.30 17.22 4.51
N GLY A 325 11.63 16.49 3.44
CA GLY A 325 12.79 16.77 2.57
C GLY A 325 12.62 17.97 1.64
N GLY A 326 11.41 18.39 1.36
CA GLY A 326 11.09 19.57 0.54
C GLY A 326 11.19 20.92 1.28
N ARG A 327 11.75 20.92 2.50
CA ARG A 327 12.05 22.13 3.30
C ARG A 327 13.55 22.37 3.28
#